data_4bacdabae7894795f72fd788ab641086
#
_entry.id   4bacdabae7894795f72fd788ab641086
#
_cell.length_a   1.000
_cell.length_b   1.000
_cell.length_c   1.000
_cell.angle_alpha   90.00
_cell.angle_beta   90.00
_cell.angle_gamma   90.00
#
_symmetry.space_group_name_H-M   'P 1'
#
loop_
_entity.id
_entity.type
_entity.pdbx_description
1 polymer ?
#
loop_
_entity_poly.entity_id
_entity_poly.type
_entity_poly.pdbx_seq_one_letter_code
_entity_poly.pdbx_strand_id
1 'polypeptide(L)'
;MGAAMKTIGVIGAGQLGLMLAEEAHKLGARVVTLDPAADAPAARVADGHIVAAYDDGAALEELCRRSDVVTYEFENVPGEVLIPLVERYNIPQGFQPLYDSQDRLREKRNAVAHGLRTPRFAPADDRPSLEAAVREAGGFPCVFKTRTLGYDGHGQVVLRSEEDMAKVEPYFGRPGIVEEFVAFDFEASAIVVGDGRETVCFPVGRNVHRDGILDLSVVPAEIPDALRDRIVSESRRFMQECGYRGILAIEYFVKGDE
;
A
#
# COMPACT_ATOMS: atom_id res chain seq x y z
N MET A 1 22.21 -8.86 -32.40
CA MET A 1 22.11 -9.80 -31.23
C MET A 1 20.86 -9.38 -30.49
N GLY A 2 19.83 -10.26 -30.46
CA GLY A 2 18.61 -9.99 -29.66
C GLY A 2 18.99 -9.86 -28.19
N ALA A 3 18.41 -8.88 -27.50
CA ALA A 3 18.55 -8.79 -26.05
C ALA A 3 18.07 -10.12 -25.43
N ALA A 4 18.80 -10.65 -24.46
CA ALA A 4 18.36 -11.85 -23.74
C ALA A 4 17.02 -11.55 -23.08
N MET A 5 16.09 -12.51 -23.18
CA MET A 5 14.77 -12.39 -22.54
C MET A 5 14.95 -12.24 -21.03
N LYS A 6 14.38 -11.18 -20.47
CA LYS A 6 14.47 -10.89 -19.04
C LYS A 6 13.44 -11.70 -18.24
N THR A 7 13.81 -12.09 -17.03
CA THR A 7 12.91 -12.78 -16.10
C THR A 7 12.58 -11.85 -14.93
N ILE A 8 11.30 -11.67 -14.68
CA ILE A 8 10.75 -10.89 -13.55
C ILE A 8 10.30 -11.89 -12.48
N GLY A 9 10.84 -11.78 -11.27
CA GLY A 9 10.33 -12.47 -10.10
C GLY A 9 9.24 -11.64 -9.41
N VAL A 10 8.16 -12.29 -9.00
CA VAL A 10 7.05 -11.62 -8.30
C VAL A 10 6.78 -12.33 -6.99
N ILE A 11 6.92 -11.61 -5.88
CA ILE A 11 6.48 -12.08 -4.55
C ILE A 11 5.00 -11.74 -4.41
N GLY A 12 4.16 -12.77 -4.36
CA GLY A 12 2.72 -12.71 -4.52
C GLY A 12 2.30 -13.21 -5.91
N ALA A 13 1.19 -13.92 -5.97
CA ALA A 13 0.64 -14.45 -7.21
C ALA A 13 -0.88 -14.26 -7.28
N GLY A 14 -1.39 -13.22 -6.64
CA GLY A 14 -2.78 -12.84 -6.65
C GLY A 14 -3.24 -12.25 -7.98
N GLN A 15 -4.31 -11.48 -7.95
CA GLN A 15 -4.90 -10.87 -9.13
C GLN A 15 -3.94 -9.83 -9.77
N LEU A 16 -3.25 -9.04 -8.96
CA LEU A 16 -2.27 -8.07 -9.47
C LEU A 16 -1.07 -8.78 -10.10
N GLY A 17 -0.58 -9.85 -9.47
CA GLY A 17 0.46 -10.71 -10.02
C GLY A 17 0.09 -11.32 -11.37
N LEU A 18 -1.18 -11.75 -11.53
CA LEU A 18 -1.70 -12.23 -12.82
C LEU A 18 -1.63 -11.15 -13.90
N MET A 19 -2.17 -9.97 -13.62
CA MET A 19 -2.17 -8.85 -14.57
C MET A 19 -0.74 -8.42 -14.93
N LEU A 20 0.16 -8.40 -13.95
CA LEU A 20 1.57 -8.10 -14.17
C LEU A 20 2.23 -9.14 -15.09
N ALA A 21 1.96 -10.44 -14.87
CA ALA A 21 2.52 -11.51 -15.70
C ALA A 21 2.02 -11.42 -17.16
N GLU A 22 0.73 -11.15 -17.37
CA GLU A 22 0.16 -10.97 -18.69
C GLU A 22 0.78 -9.80 -19.45
N GLU A 23 1.00 -8.66 -18.79
CA GLU A 23 1.64 -7.49 -19.41
C GLU A 23 3.14 -7.71 -19.65
N ALA A 24 3.83 -8.38 -18.72
CA ALA A 24 5.24 -8.72 -18.88
C ALA A 24 5.47 -9.61 -20.11
N HIS A 25 4.60 -10.59 -20.35
CA HIS A 25 4.66 -11.44 -21.54
C HIS A 25 4.48 -10.65 -22.84
N LYS A 26 3.59 -9.67 -22.88
CA LYS A 26 3.42 -8.79 -24.06
C LYS A 26 4.69 -7.98 -24.35
N LEU A 27 5.48 -7.69 -23.32
CA LEU A 27 6.78 -7.02 -23.45
C LEU A 27 7.94 -7.98 -23.73
N GLY A 28 7.68 -9.28 -23.87
CA GLY A 28 8.70 -10.30 -24.13
C GLY A 28 9.54 -10.67 -22.90
N ALA A 29 9.03 -10.45 -21.70
CA ALA A 29 9.67 -10.91 -20.46
C ALA A 29 9.06 -12.23 -19.98
N ARG A 30 9.83 -13.01 -19.22
CA ARG A 30 9.34 -14.18 -18.47
C ARG A 30 8.97 -13.76 -17.06
N VAL A 31 8.06 -14.52 -16.45
CA VAL A 31 7.63 -14.28 -15.07
C VAL A 31 7.75 -15.55 -14.24
N VAL A 32 8.34 -15.41 -13.05
CA VAL A 32 8.34 -16.46 -12.01
C VAL A 32 7.67 -15.85 -10.76
N THR A 33 6.70 -16.56 -10.22
CA THR A 33 5.96 -16.10 -9.03
C THR A 33 6.27 -16.95 -7.81
N LEU A 34 6.06 -16.40 -6.61
CA LEU A 34 6.09 -17.11 -5.33
C LEU A 34 4.83 -16.77 -4.55
N ASP A 35 4.11 -17.80 -4.09
CA ASP A 35 2.89 -17.66 -3.31
C ASP A 35 2.60 -18.96 -2.53
N PRO A 36 2.01 -18.91 -1.34
CA PRO A 36 1.60 -20.12 -0.60
C PRO A 36 0.55 -20.97 -1.32
N ALA A 37 -0.30 -20.37 -2.14
CA ALA A 37 -1.35 -21.06 -2.86
C ALA A 37 -0.81 -21.63 -4.18
N ALA A 38 -0.83 -22.95 -4.33
CA ALA A 38 -0.39 -23.63 -5.55
C ALA A 38 -1.24 -23.29 -6.79
N ASP A 39 -2.51 -22.92 -6.58
CA ASP A 39 -3.47 -22.55 -7.62
C ASP A 39 -3.74 -21.03 -7.68
N ALA A 40 -2.81 -20.23 -7.16
CA ALA A 40 -2.89 -18.77 -7.18
C ALA A 40 -3.16 -18.24 -8.61
N PRO A 41 -3.88 -17.13 -8.77
CA PRO A 41 -4.25 -16.59 -10.09
C PRO A 41 -3.10 -16.49 -11.06
N ALA A 42 -1.96 -15.91 -10.65
CA ALA A 42 -0.79 -15.74 -11.52
C ALA A 42 -0.03 -17.05 -11.81
N ALA A 43 -0.13 -18.06 -10.95
CA ALA A 43 0.50 -19.36 -11.17
C ALA A 43 0.07 -20.03 -12.48
N ARG A 44 -1.13 -19.69 -12.98
CA ARG A 44 -1.70 -20.26 -14.21
C ARG A 44 -1.06 -19.74 -15.50
N VAL A 45 -0.45 -18.56 -15.44
CA VAL A 45 0.12 -17.87 -16.61
C VAL A 45 1.62 -17.67 -16.51
N ALA A 46 2.19 -17.73 -15.31
CA ALA A 46 3.62 -17.55 -15.08
C ALA A 46 4.44 -18.67 -15.70
N ASP A 47 5.68 -18.39 -16.14
CA ASP A 47 6.65 -19.37 -16.66
C ASP A 47 7.19 -20.30 -15.57
N GLY A 48 6.99 -19.95 -14.32
CA GLY A 48 7.32 -20.76 -13.15
C GLY A 48 6.62 -20.25 -11.91
N HIS A 49 6.30 -21.16 -10.98
CA HIS A 49 5.65 -20.84 -9.72
C HIS A 49 6.35 -21.60 -8.59
N ILE A 50 6.69 -20.89 -7.54
CA ILE A 50 7.28 -21.43 -6.31
C ILE A 50 6.19 -21.42 -5.24
N VAL A 51 5.79 -22.59 -4.75
CA VAL A 51 4.81 -22.72 -3.69
C VAL A 51 5.52 -22.67 -2.35
N ALA A 52 5.45 -21.55 -1.67
CA ALA A 52 6.11 -21.34 -0.37
C ALA A 52 5.47 -20.18 0.40
N ALA A 53 5.63 -20.18 1.71
CA ALA A 53 5.21 -19.07 2.56
C ALA A 53 6.08 -17.82 2.31
N TYR A 54 5.53 -16.65 2.58
CA TYR A 54 6.23 -15.37 2.35
C TYR A 54 7.37 -15.09 3.36
N ASP A 55 7.49 -15.91 4.40
CA ASP A 55 8.59 -15.91 5.37
C ASP A 55 9.64 -17.02 5.10
N ASP A 56 9.46 -17.81 4.04
CA ASP A 56 10.47 -18.80 3.61
C ASP A 56 11.61 -18.10 2.85
N GLY A 57 12.65 -17.72 3.62
CA GLY A 57 13.83 -17.05 3.07
C GLY A 57 14.57 -17.85 1.99
N ALA A 58 14.56 -19.18 2.05
CA ALA A 58 15.22 -20.04 1.06
C ALA A 58 14.45 -20.03 -0.28
N ALA A 59 13.13 -20.10 -0.22
CA ALA A 59 12.27 -20.02 -1.40
C ALA A 59 12.31 -18.62 -2.05
N LEU A 60 12.34 -17.55 -1.24
CA LEU A 60 12.51 -16.18 -1.74
C LEU A 60 13.88 -15.99 -2.39
N GLU A 61 14.94 -16.55 -1.82
CA GLU A 61 16.27 -16.53 -2.45
C GLU A 61 16.29 -17.32 -3.76
N GLU A 62 15.59 -18.45 -3.84
CA GLU A 62 15.42 -19.20 -5.11
C GLU A 62 14.72 -18.36 -6.18
N LEU A 63 13.65 -17.62 -5.82
CA LEU A 63 13.00 -16.68 -6.73
C LEU A 63 13.98 -15.62 -7.22
N CYS A 64 14.77 -15.03 -6.32
CA CYS A 64 15.79 -14.03 -6.67
C CYS A 64 16.84 -14.58 -7.64
N ARG A 65 17.34 -15.80 -7.40
CA ARG A 65 18.33 -16.45 -8.27
C ARG A 65 17.80 -16.77 -9.68
N ARG A 66 16.50 -16.99 -9.81
CA ARG A 66 15.83 -17.28 -11.08
C ARG A 66 15.43 -16.04 -11.88
N SER A 67 15.63 -14.85 -11.31
CA SER A 67 15.09 -13.60 -11.83
C SER A 67 16.19 -12.56 -12.08
N ASP A 68 16.05 -11.74 -13.13
CA ASP A 68 16.91 -10.58 -13.39
C ASP A 68 16.52 -9.38 -12.50
N VAL A 69 15.23 -9.31 -12.12
CA VAL A 69 14.66 -8.31 -11.24
C VAL A 69 13.51 -8.94 -10.46
N VAL A 70 13.37 -8.56 -9.20
CA VAL A 70 12.26 -9.04 -8.35
C VAL A 70 11.43 -7.85 -7.90
N THR A 71 10.13 -8.03 -7.92
CA THR A 71 9.13 -7.10 -7.36
C THR A 71 8.22 -7.84 -6.40
N TYR A 72 7.48 -7.12 -5.58
CA TYR A 72 6.42 -7.68 -4.74
C TYR A 72 5.10 -6.99 -5.05
N GLU A 73 4.02 -7.77 -5.06
CA GLU A 73 2.64 -7.27 -5.07
C GLU A 73 1.95 -7.53 -3.73
N PHE A 74 2.48 -8.48 -2.94
CA PHE A 74 1.98 -8.76 -1.60
C PHE A 74 2.62 -7.82 -0.57
N GLU A 75 1.81 -7.11 0.17
CA GLU A 75 2.23 -6.01 1.06
C GLU A 75 2.73 -6.45 2.44
N ASN A 76 2.53 -7.71 2.82
CA ASN A 76 2.89 -8.20 4.16
C ASN A 76 4.09 -9.17 4.15
N VAL A 77 5.06 -8.98 3.25
CA VAL A 77 6.31 -9.74 3.27
C VAL A 77 7.14 -9.32 4.49
N PRO A 78 7.58 -10.25 5.35
CA PRO A 78 8.35 -9.91 6.54
C PRO A 78 9.72 -9.32 6.23
N GLY A 79 10.11 -8.28 6.99
CA GLY A 79 11.38 -7.60 6.79
C GLY A 79 12.60 -8.48 7.03
N GLU A 80 12.52 -9.38 7.96
CA GLU A 80 13.61 -10.29 8.34
C GLU A 80 14.11 -11.13 7.16
N VAL A 81 13.21 -11.47 6.23
CA VAL A 81 13.57 -12.26 5.04
C VAL A 81 13.86 -11.38 3.82
N LEU A 82 13.22 -10.22 3.70
CA LEU A 82 13.35 -9.37 2.52
C LEU A 82 14.61 -8.48 2.57
N ILE A 83 14.97 -7.93 3.73
CA ILE A 83 16.13 -7.03 3.88
C ILE A 83 17.43 -7.66 3.36
N PRO A 84 17.82 -8.90 3.77
CA PRO A 84 19.03 -9.51 3.26
C PRO A 84 19.02 -9.78 1.75
N LEU A 85 17.85 -9.94 1.16
CA LEU A 85 17.70 -10.15 -0.29
C LEU A 85 17.83 -8.86 -1.07
N VAL A 86 17.29 -7.75 -0.56
CA VAL A 86 17.43 -6.41 -1.17
C VAL A 86 18.89 -5.99 -1.27
N GLU A 87 19.73 -6.38 -0.31
CA GLU A 87 21.17 -6.08 -0.33
C GLU A 87 21.96 -6.89 -1.39
N ARG A 88 21.47 -8.06 -1.78
CA ARG A 88 22.19 -9.01 -2.65
C ARG A 88 21.62 -9.13 -4.06
N TYR A 89 20.34 -8.83 -4.24
CA TYR A 89 19.62 -9.03 -5.49
C TYR A 89 18.97 -7.74 -5.97
N ASN A 90 18.60 -7.73 -7.23
CA ASN A 90 17.95 -6.59 -7.86
C ASN A 90 16.46 -6.54 -7.49
N ILE A 91 16.16 -5.90 -6.37
CA ILE A 91 14.80 -5.62 -5.87
C ILE A 91 14.65 -4.08 -5.78
N PRO A 92 14.31 -3.39 -6.90
CA PRO A 92 14.37 -1.93 -6.98
C PRO A 92 13.48 -1.19 -5.99
N GLN A 93 12.36 -1.78 -5.59
CA GLN A 93 11.44 -1.21 -4.60
C GLN A 93 12.08 -1.10 -3.21
N GLY A 94 13.08 -1.96 -2.92
CA GLY A 94 13.68 -2.02 -1.60
C GLY A 94 12.69 -2.56 -0.55
N PHE A 95 13.04 -2.36 0.72
CA PHE A 95 12.19 -2.77 1.85
C PHE A 95 11.50 -1.58 2.54
N GLN A 96 12.11 -0.41 2.52
CA GLN A 96 11.63 0.73 3.32
C GLN A 96 10.17 1.14 3.05
N PRO A 97 9.71 1.23 1.78
CA PRO A 97 8.31 1.57 1.52
C PRO A 97 7.33 0.54 2.07
N LEU A 98 7.69 -0.74 1.96
CA LEU A 98 6.90 -1.84 2.51
C LEU A 98 6.85 -1.77 4.04
N TYR A 99 7.99 -1.52 4.69
CA TYR A 99 8.09 -1.32 6.13
C TYR A 99 7.20 -0.17 6.60
N ASP A 100 7.21 0.94 5.89
CA ASP A 100 6.40 2.11 6.25
C ASP A 100 4.91 1.83 6.09
N SER A 101 4.49 1.21 4.98
CA SER A 101 3.07 0.94 4.69
C SER A 101 2.46 -0.18 5.54
N GLN A 102 3.26 -1.09 6.10
CA GLN A 102 2.77 -2.16 6.99
C GLN A 102 2.25 -1.66 8.35
N ASP A 103 2.48 -0.41 8.70
CA ASP A 103 2.07 0.18 9.97
C ASP A 103 1.49 1.57 9.75
N ARG A 104 0.20 1.77 9.99
CA ARG A 104 -0.52 3.03 9.76
C ARG A 104 0.12 4.25 10.42
N LEU A 105 0.76 4.08 11.58
CA LEU A 105 1.45 5.19 12.25
C LEU A 105 2.74 5.57 11.52
N ARG A 106 3.50 4.59 11.05
CA ARG A 106 4.71 4.83 10.23
C ARG A 106 4.33 5.44 8.88
N GLU A 107 3.35 4.86 8.21
CA GLU A 107 2.81 5.33 6.93
C GLU A 107 2.42 6.81 6.99
N LYS A 108 1.60 7.19 7.99
CA LYS A 108 1.18 8.60 8.15
C LYS A 108 2.33 9.53 8.52
N ARG A 109 3.24 9.08 9.37
CA ARG A 109 4.45 9.88 9.69
C ARG A 109 5.32 10.08 8.46
N ASN A 110 5.50 9.05 7.64
CA ASN A 110 6.21 9.15 6.38
C ASN A 110 5.50 10.09 5.40
N ALA A 111 4.19 9.98 5.26
CA ALA A 111 3.39 10.88 4.42
C ALA A 111 3.57 12.36 4.83
N VAL A 112 3.46 12.67 6.13
CA VAL A 112 3.65 14.03 6.66
C VAL A 112 5.08 14.52 6.48
N ALA A 113 6.08 13.67 6.73
CA ALA A 113 7.50 14.03 6.59
C ALA A 113 7.85 14.41 5.14
N HIS A 114 7.16 13.85 4.16
CA HIS A 114 7.32 14.14 2.73
C HIS A 114 6.20 15.02 2.16
N GLY A 115 5.57 15.82 3.01
CA GLY A 115 4.70 16.92 2.64
C GLY A 115 3.30 16.56 2.15
N LEU A 116 2.84 15.31 2.34
CA LEU A 116 1.42 14.98 2.17
C LEU A 116 0.62 15.41 3.39
N ARG A 117 -0.58 15.89 3.16
CA ARG A 117 -1.54 16.17 4.24
C ARG A 117 -2.25 14.88 4.63
N THR A 118 -2.40 14.66 5.92
CA THR A 118 -3.16 13.53 6.48
C THR A 118 -4.19 14.05 7.48
N PRO A 119 -5.26 13.31 7.79
CA PRO A 119 -6.03 13.54 8.99
C PRO A 119 -5.10 13.61 10.21
N ARG A 120 -5.44 14.40 11.23
CA ARG A 120 -4.70 14.37 12.50
C ARG A 120 -4.75 12.96 13.09
N PHE A 121 -3.65 12.52 13.69
CA PHE A 121 -3.56 11.15 14.20
C PHE A 121 -2.65 11.07 15.42
N ALA A 122 -2.95 10.09 16.28
CA ALA A 122 -2.10 9.78 17.44
C ALA A 122 -2.18 8.28 17.78
N PRO A 123 -1.10 7.69 18.37
CA PRO A 123 -1.09 6.28 18.78
C PRO A 123 -2.05 6.05 19.95
N ALA A 124 -2.66 4.85 20.01
CA ALA A 124 -3.62 4.46 21.02
C ALA A 124 -3.51 2.95 21.31
N ASP A 125 -2.71 2.59 22.30
CA ASP A 125 -2.39 1.20 22.61
C ASP A 125 -3.14 0.66 23.85
N ASP A 126 -3.66 1.58 24.68
CA ASP A 126 -4.42 1.32 25.90
C ASP A 126 -5.44 2.42 26.17
N ARG A 127 -6.21 2.34 27.26
CA ARG A 127 -7.25 3.32 27.60
C ARG A 127 -6.70 4.73 27.81
N PRO A 128 -5.62 4.96 28.58
CA PRO A 128 -5.05 6.32 28.75
C PRO A 128 -4.56 6.93 27.43
N SER A 129 -3.86 6.17 26.61
CA SER A 129 -3.39 6.64 25.30
C SER A 129 -4.54 6.86 24.32
N LEU A 130 -5.60 6.05 24.36
CA LEU A 130 -6.82 6.27 23.58
C LEU A 130 -7.47 7.62 23.89
N GLU A 131 -7.62 7.96 25.19
CA GLU A 131 -8.18 9.24 25.62
C GLU A 131 -7.33 10.44 25.19
N ALA A 132 -6.00 10.30 25.23
CA ALA A 132 -5.08 11.31 24.72
C ALA A 132 -5.20 11.44 23.20
N ALA A 133 -5.19 10.33 22.49
CA ALA A 133 -5.27 10.29 21.03
C ALA A 133 -6.57 10.88 20.48
N VAL A 134 -7.71 10.63 21.14
CA VAL A 134 -8.99 11.27 20.79
C VAL A 134 -8.88 12.80 20.89
N ARG A 135 -8.24 13.33 21.93
CA ARG A 135 -8.03 14.79 22.05
C ARG A 135 -7.11 15.33 20.95
N GLU A 136 -6.02 14.62 20.65
CA GLU A 136 -5.07 15.02 19.60
C GLU A 136 -5.68 14.94 18.19
N ALA A 137 -6.55 13.97 17.95
CA ALA A 137 -7.31 13.84 16.70
C ALA A 137 -8.40 14.93 16.55
N GLY A 138 -8.66 15.72 17.59
CA GLY A 138 -9.61 16.84 17.59
C GLY A 138 -10.96 16.53 18.21
N GLY A 139 -11.07 15.45 18.96
CA GLY A 139 -12.28 15.02 19.64
C GLY A 139 -13.15 14.12 18.78
N PHE A 140 -14.41 14.01 19.17
CA PHE A 140 -15.40 13.21 18.46
C PHE A 140 -16.09 14.01 17.34
N PRO A 141 -16.47 13.35 16.22
CA PRO A 141 -16.17 11.97 15.88
C PRO A 141 -14.71 11.77 15.48
N CYS A 142 -14.17 10.56 15.76
CA CYS A 142 -12.86 10.14 15.31
C CYS A 142 -12.88 8.64 14.97
N VAL A 143 -11.79 8.10 14.42
CA VAL A 143 -11.73 6.70 14.00
C VAL A 143 -10.53 6.02 14.66
N PHE A 144 -10.79 4.99 15.46
CA PHE A 144 -9.75 4.08 15.91
C PHE A 144 -9.48 3.04 14.82
N LYS A 145 -8.20 2.70 14.61
CA LYS A 145 -7.77 1.61 13.71
C LYS A 145 -6.63 0.82 14.35
N THR A 146 -6.60 -0.50 14.13
CA THR A 146 -5.39 -1.27 14.40
C THR A 146 -4.27 -0.81 13.46
N ARG A 147 -3.04 -0.71 13.96
CA ARG A 147 -1.90 -0.22 13.16
C ARG A 147 -1.48 -1.17 12.06
N THR A 148 -1.62 -2.47 12.29
CA THR A 148 -1.21 -3.53 11.35
C THR A 148 -2.37 -4.46 11.03
N LEU A 149 -2.31 -5.12 9.87
CA LEU A 149 -3.23 -6.18 9.45
C LEU A 149 -4.72 -5.74 9.36
N GLY A 150 -5.00 -4.45 9.27
CA GLY A 150 -6.35 -3.94 9.02
C GLY A 150 -6.62 -3.83 7.51
N TYR A 151 -7.69 -4.46 7.03
CA TYR A 151 -8.14 -4.42 5.63
C TYR A 151 -9.68 -4.41 5.60
N ASP A 152 -10.26 -3.87 4.53
CA ASP A 152 -11.72 -3.89 4.27
C ASP A 152 -12.59 -3.53 5.49
N GLY A 153 -12.18 -2.50 6.25
CA GLY A 153 -12.88 -2.06 7.46
C GLY A 153 -12.66 -2.92 8.72
N HIS A 154 -11.93 -4.03 8.62
CA HIS A 154 -11.55 -4.83 9.79
C HIS A 154 -10.53 -4.09 10.67
N GLY A 155 -10.71 -4.20 11.99
CA GLY A 155 -9.85 -3.49 12.96
C GLY A 155 -10.10 -1.98 13.04
N GLN A 156 -11.29 -1.50 12.61
CA GLN A 156 -11.68 -0.10 12.61
C GLN A 156 -12.94 0.12 13.45
N VAL A 157 -12.95 1.21 14.25
CA VAL A 157 -14.10 1.61 15.07
C VAL A 157 -14.31 3.12 14.94
N VAL A 158 -15.49 3.54 14.49
CA VAL A 158 -15.88 4.95 14.52
C VAL A 158 -16.35 5.30 15.93
N LEU A 159 -15.68 6.26 16.55
CA LEU A 159 -16.01 6.79 17.87
C LEU A 159 -16.79 8.10 17.70
N ARG A 160 -18.07 8.11 18.08
CA ARG A 160 -18.95 9.28 17.96
C ARG A 160 -19.08 10.03 19.29
N SER A 161 -18.84 9.32 20.39
CA SER A 161 -18.90 9.85 21.75
C SER A 161 -17.95 9.09 22.68
N GLU A 162 -17.85 9.53 23.93
CA GLU A 162 -17.02 8.86 24.94
C GLU A 162 -17.48 7.43 25.23
N GLU A 163 -18.80 7.16 25.16
CA GLU A 163 -19.34 5.82 25.36
C GLU A 163 -18.84 4.82 24.32
N ASP A 164 -18.57 5.29 23.09
CA ASP A 164 -18.05 4.44 22.02
C ASP A 164 -16.62 3.94 22.29
N MET A 165 -15.89 4.55 23.20
CA MET A 165 -14.51 4.14 23.54
C MET A 165 -14.46 2.73 24.13
N ALA A 166 -15.53 2.25 24.75
CA ALA A 166 -15.65 0.86 25.21
C ALA A 166 -15.56 -0.15 24.07
N LYS A 167 -15.94 0.22 22.84
CA LYS A 167 -15.85 -0.63 21.66
C LYS A 167 -14.42 -0.92 21.22
N VAL A 168 -13.46 -0.12 21.70
CA VAL A 168 -12.02 -0.29 21.40
C VAL A 168 -11.35 -1.27 22.35
N GLU A 169 -11.92 -1.51 23.53
CA GLU A 169 -11.32 -2.41 24.55
C GLU A 169 -10.90 -3.79 24.03
N PRO A 170 -11.67 -4.45 23.13
CA PRO A 170 -11.25 -5.73 22.55
C PRO A 170 -9.94 -5.70 21.73
N TYR A 171 -9.50 -4.50 21.36
CA TYR A 171 -8.26 -4.29 20.59
C TYR A 171 -7.08 -3.93 21.47
N PHE A 172 -7.26 -3.65 22.77
CA PHE A 172 -6.16 -3.35 23.68
C PHE A 172 -5.18 -4.54 23.76
N GLY A 173 -3.88 -4.20 23.86
CA GLY A 173 -2.80 -5.18 23.72
C GLY A 173 -2.29 -5.36 22.27
N ARG A 174 -2.92 -4.68 21.31
CA ARG A 174 -2.42 -4.51 19.95
C ARG A 174 -2.20 -3.02 19.68
N PRO A 175 -1.11 -2.64 19.01
CA PRO A 175 -0.88 -1.24 18.64
C PRO A 175 -2.04 -0.68 17.83
N GLY A 176 -2.56 0.48 18.24
CA GLY A 176 -3.63 1.19 17.60
C GLY A 176 -3.26 2.63 17.22
N ILE A 177 -4.12 3.27 16.46
CA ILE A 177 -4.07 4.68 16.08
C ILE A 177 -5.47 5.27 16.11
N VAL A 178 -5.61 6.51 16.57
CA VAL A 178 -6.84 7.30 16.39
C VAL A 178 -6.57 8.33 15.31
N GLU A 179 -7.49 8.45 14.38
CA GLU A 179 -7.48 9.43 13.30
C GLU A 179 -8.70 10.35 13.40
N GLU A 180 -8.51 11.61 13.02
CA GLU A 180 -9.61 12.55 12.80
C GLU A 180 -10.62 11.96 11.82
N PHE A 181 -11.91 12.09 12.12
CA PHE A 181 -12.96 11.71 11.19
C PHE A 181 -13.09 12.78 10.09
N VAL A 182 -12.71 12.42 8.88
CA VAL A 182 -12.84 13.31 7.72
C VAL A 182 -14.20 13.11 7.08
N ALA A 183 -15.03 14.13 7.09
CA ALA A 183 -16.25 14.17 6.28
C ALA A 183 -15.88 14.62 4.86
N PHE A 184 -15.48 13.68 4.02
CA PHE A 184 -15.10 13.92 2.63
C PHE A 184 -16.31 13.84 1.68
N ASP A 185 -16.19 14.45 0.51
CA ASP A 185 -17.20 14.42 -0.54
C ASP A 185 -17.03 13.18 -1.43
N PHE A 186 -15.78 12.76 -1.66
CA PHE A 186 -15.46 11.54 -2.41
C PHE A 186 -14.00 11.11 -2.13
N GLU A 187 -13.68 9.90 -2.53
CA GLU A 187 -12.32 9.37 -2.51
C GLU A 187 -11.72 9.40 -3.91
N ALA A 188 -10.43 9.73 -3.98
CA ALA A 188 -9.67 9.70 -5.22
C ALA A 188 -8.39 8.87 -5.05
N SER A 189 -7.88 8.30 -6.13
CA SER A 189 -6.61 7.61 -6.12
C SER A 189 -5.69 8.09 -7.25
N ALA A 190 -4.41 8.21 -6.93
CA ALA A 190 -3.35 8.44 -7.89
C ALA A 190 -2.39 7.24 -7.90
N ILE A 191 -2.22 6.64 -9.07
CA ILE A 191 -1.24 5.57 -9.28
C ILE A 191 -0.01 6.21 -9.90
N VAL A 192 1.11 6.13 -9.18
CA VAL A 192 2.38 6.74 -9.56
C VAL A 192 3.41 5.65 -9.81
N VAL A 193 4.17 5.79 -10.89
CA VAL A 193 5.23 4.86 -11.26
C VAL A 193 6.54 5.62 -11.41
N GLY A 194 7.62 5.10 -10.85
CA GLY A 194 8.93 5.72 -10.96
C GLY A 194 10.08 4.72 -10.98
N ASP A 195 11.15 5.08 -11.68
CA ASP A 195 12.39 4.31 -11.76
C ASP A 195 13.53 4.90 -10.92
N GLY A 196 13.22 5.96 -10.15
CA GLY A 196 14.16 6.76 -9.37
C GLY A 196 14.80 7.92 -10.17
N ARG A 197 14.45 8.10 -11.45
CA ARG A 197 14.85 9.24 -12.32
C ARG A 197 13.63 9.99 -12.80
N GLU A 198 12.68 9.25 -13.37
CA GLU A 198 11.42 9.78 -13.86
C GLU A 198 10.26 9.23 -13.04
N THR A 199 9.21 10.03 -12.95
CA THR A 199 7.97 9.67 -12.25
C THR A 199 6.79 10.02 -13.14
N VAL A 200 5.96 9.03 -13.41
CA VAL A 200 4.73 9.16 -14.19
C VAL A 200 3.54 8.90 -13.27
N CYS A 201 2.50 9.71 -13.37
CA CYS A 201 1.23 9.48 -12.71
C CYS A 201 0.18 9.11 -13.76
N PHE A 202 -0.53 8.02 -13.53
CA PHE A 202 -1.70 7.65 -14.34
C PHE A 202 -2.84 8.66 -14.11
N PRO A 203 -3.85 8.69 -14.99
CA PRO A 203 -5.02 9.53 -14.75
C PRO A 203 -5.65 9.23 -13.39
N VAL A 204 -5.98 10.28 -12.64
CA VAL A 204 -6.59 10.17 -11.30
C VAL A 204 -7.92 9.41 -11.41
N GLY A 205 -8.14 8.47 -10.50
CA GLY A 205 -9.39 7.75 -10.34
C GLY A 205 -10.27 8.37 -9.25
N ARG A 206 -11.59 8.38 -9.47
CA ARG A 206 -12.58 8.62 -8.41
C ARG A 206 -13.13 7.29 -7.94
N ASN A 207 -13.08 7.06 -6.63
CA ASN A 207 -13.44 5.80 -6.01
C ASN A 207 -14.77 5.91 -5.27
N VAL A 208 -15.55 4.85 -5.36
CA VAL A 208 -16.80 4.67 -4.62
C VAL A 208 -16.65 3.41 -3.78
N HIS A 209 -16.74 3.55 -2.46
CA HIS A 209 -16.75 2.42 -1.53
C HIS A 209 -18.17 2.12 -1.06
N ARG A 210 -18.47 0.85 -0.88
CA ARG A 210 -19.69 0.35 -0.23
C ARG A 210 -19.28 -0.56 0.91
N ASP A 211 -19.77 -0.27 2.11
CA ASP A 211 -19.45 -1.02 3.33
C ASP A 211 -17.93 -1.18 3.59
N GLY A 212 -17.14 -0.14 3.21
CA GLY A 212 -15.69 -0.13 3.37
C GLY A 212 -14.90 -0.90 2.30
N ILE A 213 -15.59 -1.42 1.27
CA ILE A 213 -14.97 -2.14 0.15
C ILE A 213 -15.06 -1.29 -1.12
N LEU A 214 -13.99 -1.22 -1.90
CA LEU A 214 -13.99 -0.54 -3.20
C LEU A 214 -14.94 -1.25 -4.16
N ASP A 215 -15.99 -0.55 -4.58
CA ASP A 215 -17.03 -1.05 -5.49
C ASP A 215 -16.82 -0.58 -6.93
N LEU A 216 -16.40 0.69 -7.11
CA LEU A 216 -16.24 1.30 -8.44
C LEU A 216 -15.10 2.31 -8.44
N SER A 217 -14.27 2.26 -9.48
CA SER A 217 -13.33 3.33 -9.82
C SER A 217 -13.65 3.88 -11.20
N VAL A 218 -13.81 5.20 -11.30
CA VAL A 218 -14.02 5.92 -12.57
C VAL A 218 -12.74 6.64 -12.96
N VAL A 219 -12.16 6.28 -14.10
CA VAL A 219 -10.89 6.83 -14.59
C VAL A 219 -11.10 7.33 -16.05
N PRO A 220 -10.72 8.56 -16.37
CA PRO A 220 -10.26 9.62 -15.48
C PRO A 220 -11.39 10.14 -14.56
N ALA A 221 -11.02 10.62 -13.37
CA ALA A 221 -11.96 11.26 -12.46
C ALA A 221 -12.50 12.57 -13.07
N GLU A 222 -13.80 12.77 -13.00
CA GLU A 222 -14.44 14.04 -13.35
C GLU A 222 -14.32 15.03 -12.18
N ILE A 223 -13.16 15.70 -12.08
CA ILE A 223 -12.82 16.66 -11.04
C ILE A 223 -12.23 17.94 -11.67
N PRO A 224 -12.24 19.09 -10.96
CA PRO A 224 -11.62 20.32 -11.44
C PRO A 224 -10.13 20.13 -11.79
N ASP A 225 -9.68 20.75 -12.87
CA ASP A 225 -8.28 20.63 -13.33
C ASP A 225 -7.27 21.01 -12.24
N ALA A 226 -7.53 22.08 -11.49
CA ALA A 226 -6.66 22.51 -10.39
C ALA A 226 -6.51 21.45 -9.30
N LEU A 227 -7.58 20.75 -8.95
CA LEU A 227 -7.55 19.64 -7.97
C LEU A 227 -6.77 18.44 -8.53
N ARG A 228 -7.05 18.06 -9.78
CA ARG A 228 -6.34 16.98 -10.47
C ARG A 228 -4.83 17.26 -10.49
N ASP A 229 -4.43 18.45 -10.94
CA ASP A 229 -3.04 18.82 -11.08
C ASP A 229 -2.32 18.85 -9.72
N ARG A 230 -3.02 19.24 -8.65
CA ARG A 230 -2.50 19.17 -7.28
C ARG A 230 -2.30 17.71 -6.83
N ILE A 231 -3.28 16.83 -6.99
CA ILE A 231 -3.17 15.40 -6.66
C ILE A 231 -1.96 14.79 -7.40
N VAL A 232 -1.86 15.02 -8.70
CA VAL A 232 -0.76 14.51 -9.54
C VAL A 232 0.59 15.05 -9.06
N SER A 233 0.70 16.34 -8.82
CA SER A 233 1.97 16.97 -8.40
C SER A 233 2.42 16.52 -7.01
N GLU A 234 1.51 16.44 -6.04
CA GLU A 234 1.78 15.97 -4.69
C GLU A 234 2.19 14.49 -4.68
N SER A 235 1.48 13.65 -5.43
CA SER A 235 1.80 12.22 -5.54
C SER A 235 3.18 11.98 -6.16
N ARG A 236 3.52 12.69 -7.24
CA ARG A 236 4.83 12.59 -7.89
C ARG A 236 5.95 13.07 -6.97
N ARG A 237 5.75 14.21 -6.30
CA ARG A 237 6.69 14.75 -5.33
C ARG A 237 6.94 13.76 -4.19
N PHE A 238 5.88 13.22 -3.59
CA PHE A 238 5.99 12.23 -2.52
C PHE A 238 6.85 11.03 -2.94
N MET A 239 6.56 10.44 -4.10
CA MET A 239 7.34 9.31 -4.61
C MET A 239 8.82 9.65 -4.82
N GLN A 240 9.12 10.85 -5.35
CA GLN A 240 10.48 11.30 -5.59
C GLN A 240 11.24 11.57 -4.30
N GLU A 241 10.62 12.25 -3.32
CA GLU A 241 11.24 12.57 -2.04
C GLU A 241 11.48 11.33 -1.17
N CYS A 242 10.59 10.34 -1.23
CA CYS A 242 10.81 9.02 -0.61
C CYS A 242 11.88 8.19 -1.33
N GLY A 243 12.33 8.57 -2.52
CA GLY A 243 13.26 7.79 -3.34
C GLY A 243 12.69 6.44 -3.78
N TYR A 244 11.36 6.30 -3.82
CA TYR A 244 10.70 5.04 -4.15
C TYR A 244 10.82 4.71 -5.63
N ARG A 245 11.06 3.43 -5.91
CA ARG A 245 11.10 2.87 -7.27
C ARG A 245 10.10 1.75 -7.39
N GLY A 246 9.19 1.85 -8.34
CA GLY A 246 8.12 0.87 -8.51
C GLY A 246 6.77 1.55 -8.76
N ILE A 247 5.69 0.92 -8.30
CA ILE A 247 4.33 1.40 -8.42
C ILE A 247 3.81 1.72 -7.02
N LEU A 248 3.21 2.91 -6.86
CA LEU A 248 2.61 3.37 -5.61
C LEU A 248 1.21 3.89 -5.88
N ALA A 249 0.22 3.39 -5.15
CA ALA A 249 -1.12 3.95 -5.11
C ALA A 249 -1.25 4.86 -3.88
N ILE A 250 -1.72 6.09 -4.07
CA ILE A 250 -2.01 7.04 -2.99
C ILE A 250 -3.50 7.35 -3.04
N GLU A 251 -4.19 7.12 -1.93
CA GLU A 251 -5.61 7.37 -1.77
C GLU A 251 -5.83 8.69 -1.02
N TYR A 252 -6.74 9.49 -1.55
CA TYR A 252 -7.07 10.82 -1.06
C TYR A 252 -8.53 10.92 -0.64
N PHE A 253 -8.78 11.51 0.51
CA PHE A 253 -10.07 12.09 0.84
C PHE A 253 -10.17 13.49 0.26
N VAL A 254 -11.17 13.74 -0.54
CA VAL A 254 -11.41 15.06 -1.15
C VAL A 254 -12.60 15.74 -0.49
N LYS A 255 -12.40 16.99 -0.08
CA LYS A 255 -13.43 17.84 0.52
C LYS A 255 -13.40 19.22 -0.11
N GLY A 256 -14.46 19.58 -0.84
CA GLY A 256 -14.47 20.80 -1.65
C GLY A 256 -13.36 20.77 -2.71
N ASP A 257 -12.53 21.80 -2.67
CA ASP A 257 -11.35 21.93 -3.54
C ASP A 257 -10.06 21.43 -2.89
N GLU A 258 -10.18 20.76 -1.73
CA GLU A 258 -9.05 20.25 -0.96
C GLU A 258 -8.99 18.74 -0.93
#